data_2390600c3965cef77acef51fbd99065a
#
_entry.id   2390600c3965cef77acef51fbd99065a
#
_cell.length_a   1.000
_cell.length_b   1.000
_cell.length_c   1.000
_cell.angle_alpha   90.00
_cell.angle_beta   90.00
_cell.angle_gamma   90.00
#
_symmetry.space_group_name_H-M   'P 1'
#
loop_
_entity.id
_entity.type
_entity.pdbx_description
1 polymer ?
#
loop_
_entity_poly.entity_id
_entity_poly.type
_entity_poly.pdbx_seq_one_letter_code
_entity_poly.pdbx_strand_id
1 'polypeptide(L)'
;MKLAILFSGQGSQFTDMGLDFYQESPIFKDCVDKASEIADFKITSVFANDGDKLSETKYIQPAIVAMSIGIWKMLQNTLGDKLAVEGMVGLSLGEYSALIASQKLSFSDGMSVLKDRAIYMQDDANKVDSKMAAIIDPQIEVIEKLCTDYPNVYVANYNTPKQLVIGGDGEELVDVVDKIDSLNAAKKIVELKVSGAFHTPLFTNASQKMKKRLSNVAFTEGSNLVVSNTTMRPFEKDSLAEILAKQIVKPTHFGECVQYLIDNKKIDTVLEIGPGKTLSKFTKQIDKSIKRYHISKLSNFKKFIDSVKESE
;
A
#
# COMPACT_ATOMS: atom_id res chain seq x y z
N MET A 1 21.48 -7.62 10.60
CA MET A 1 20.43 -7.16 9.66
C MET A 1 19.40 -6.36 10.45
N LYS A 2 19.26 -5.07 10.18
CA LYS A 2 18.21 -4.21 10.75
C LYS A 2 17.09 -4.10 9.73
N LEU A 3 16.07 -4.94 9.90
CA LEU A 3 15.06 -5.20 8.90
C LEU A 3 13.83 -4.30 9.06
N ALA A 4 13.37 -3.67 7.98
CA ALA A 4 12.01 -3.13 7.90
C ALA A 4 11.15 -3.94 6.93
N ILE A 5 9.87 -4.08 7.25
CA ILE A 5 8.89 -4.74 6.39
C ILE A 5 8.10 -3.69 5.62
N LEU A 6 8.01 -3.90 4.30
CA LEU A 6 7.21 -3.07 3.42
C LEU A 6 6.01 -3.87 2.90
N PHE A 7 4.80 -3.32 2.97
CA PHE A 7 3.60 -3.99 2.48
C PHE A 7 3.07 -3.33 1.22
N SER A 8 2.93 -4.14 0.17
CA SER A 8 2.45 -3.70 -1.14
C SER A 8 1.04 -3.09 -1.07
N GLY A 9 0.80 -2.08 -1.89
CA GLY A 9 -0.52 -1.48 -2.10
C GLY A 9 -1.19 -1.94 -3.39
N GLN A 10 -2.35 -1.35 -3.68
CA GLN A 10 -3.07 -1.54 -4.94
C GLN A 10 -2.23 -1.03 -6.12
N GLY A 11 -2.35 -1.69 -7.29
CA GLY A 11 -1.54 -1.42 -8.48
C GLY A 11 -0.34 -2.35 -8.65
N SER A 12 -0.07 -3.23 -7.67
CA SER A 12 1.02 -4.22 -7.74
C SER A 12 0.54 -5.64 -8.08
N GLN A 13 -0.78 -5.85 -8.18
CA GLN A 13 -1.40 -7.14 -8.44
C GLN A 13 -1.08 -7.70 -9.83
N PHE A 14 -1.13 -9.02 -9.94
CA PHE A 14 -0.95 -9.75 -11.20
C PHE A 14 -1.77 -11.06 -11.16
N THR A 15 -2.13 -11.58 -12.32
CA THR A 15 -2.86 -12.84 -12.45
C THR A 15 -2.09 -13.99 -11.81
N ASP A 16 -2.80 -14.87 -11.11
CA ASP A 16 -2.29 -16.00 -10.33
C ASP A 16 -1.44 -15.63 -9.11
N MET A 17 -1.45 -14.35 -8.67
CA MET A 17 -0.78 -13.96 -7.44
C MET A 17 -1.31 -14.80 -6.26
N GLY A 18 -0.40 -15.32 -5.42
CA GLY A 18 -0.76 -16.03 -4.19
C GLY A 18 -1.23 -17.48 -4.36
N LEU A 19 -1.53 -17.96 -5.60
CA LEU A 19 -2.00 -19.33 -5.81
C LEU A 19 -0.94 -20.38 -5.49
N ASP A 20 0.32 -20.11 -5.77
CA ASP A 20 1.44 -20.98 -5.41
C ASP A 20 1.58 -21.15 -3.88
N PHE A 21 1.38 -20.08 -3.12
CA PHE A 21 1.34 -20.17 -1.66
C PHE A 21 0.10 -20.92 -1.15
N TYR A 22 -1.06 -20.66 -1.75
CA TYR A 22 -2.33 -21.29 -1.36
C TYR A 22 -2.29 -22.82 -1.54
N GLN A 23 -1.64 -23.29 -2.60
CA GLN A 23 -1.47 -24.72 -2.88
C GLN A 23 -0.48 -25.40 -1.93
N GLU A 24 0.59 -24.74 -1.56
CA GLU A 24 1.74 -25.36 -0.86
C GLU A 24 1.75 -25.11 0.65
N SER A 25 1.05 -24.10 1.16
CA SER A 25 1.12 -23.71 2.58
C SER A 25 -0.24 -23.76 3.28
N PRO A 26 -0.43 -24.69 4.23
CA PRO A 26 -1.63 -24.73 5.06
C PRO A 26 -1.87 -23.43 5.85
N ILE A 27 -0.80 -22.74 6.31
CA ILE A 27 -0.88 -21.48 7.04
C ILE A 27 -1.42 -20.37 6.14
N PHE A 28 -0.92 -20.29 4.91
CA PHE A 28 -1.39 -19.32 3.94
C PHE A 28 -2.84 -19.59 3.53
N LYS A 29 -3.14 -20.87 3.27
CA LYS A 29 -4.50 -21.33 2.92
C LYS A 29 -5.51 -20.96 3.99
N ASP A 30 -5.27 -21.28 5.28
CA ASP A 30 -6.14 -20.93 6.40
C ASP A 30 -6.37 -19.40 6.48
N CYS A 31 -5.32 -18.60 6.26
CA CYS A 31 -5.44 -17.14 6.25
C CYS A 31 -6.35 -16.63 5.12
N VAL A 32 -6.19 -17.17 3.91
CA VAL A 32 -6.97 -16.77 2.73
C VAL A 32 -8.43 -17.26 2.84
N ASP A 33 -8.65 -18.46 3.36
CA ASP A 33 -10.00 -19.00 3.57
C ASP A 33 -10.78 -18.15 4.59
N LYS A 34 -10.18 -17.80 5.74
CA LYS A 34 -10.76 -16.88 6.72
C LYS A 34 -11.02 -15.48 6.16
N ALA A 35 -10.09 -14.97 5.34
CA ALA A 35 -10.30 -13.70 4.66
C ALA A 35 -11.48 -13.76 3.68
N SER A 36 -11.65 -14.90 2.98
CA SER A 36 -12.76 -15.12 2.04
C SER A 36 -14.12 -15.13 2.74
N GLU A 37 -14.21 -15.76 3.92
CA GLU A 37 -15.42 -15.76 4.75
C GLU A 37 -15.83 -14.35 5.18
N ILE A 38 -14.87 -13.52 5.62
CA ILE A 38 -15.13 -12.14 6.06
C ILE A 38 -15.49 -11.24 4.87
N ALA A 39 -14.84 -11.43 3.74
CA ALA A 39 -15.06 -10.63 2.54
C ALA A 39 -16.36 -10.97 1.80
N ASP A 40 -16.99 -12.13 2.09
CA ASP A 40 -18.16 -12.71 1.40
C ASP A 40 -17.88 -13.06 -0.08
N PHE A 41 -16.64 -13.36 -0.42
CA PHE A 41 -16.26 -13.89 -1.75
C PHE A 41 -14.97 -14.69 -1.68
N LYS A 42 -14.78 -15.57 -2.66
CA LYS A 42 -13.56 -16.38 -2.74
C LYS A 42 -12.37 -15.52 -3.19
N ILE A 43 -11.42 -15.26 -2.31
CA ILE A 43 -10.19 -14.50 -2.62
C ILE A 43 -9.36 -15.23 -3.67
N THR A 44 -9.36 -16.56 -3.70
CA THR A 44 -8.66 -17.33 -4.74
C THR A 44 -9.19 -17.05 -6.15
N SER A 45 -10.48 -16.72 -6.32
CA SER A 45 -11.01 -16.29 -7.61
C SER A 45 -10.50 -14.90 -8.05
N VAL A 46 -10.18 -14.04 -7.07
CA VAL A 46 -9.53 -12.75 -7.35
C VAL A 46 -8.07 -12.98 -7.75
N PHE A 47 -7.37 -13.88 -7.05
CA PHE A 47 -6.00 -14.24 -7.40
C PHE A 47 -5.89 -14.77 -8.84
N ALA A 48 -6.83 -15.62 -9.26
CA ALA A 48 -6.90 -16.16 -10.62
C ALA A 48 -7.38 -15.14 -11.67
N ASN A 49 -7.85 -13.96 -11.24
CA ASN A 49 -8.47 -12.94 -12.08
C ASN A 49 -9.77 -13.40 -12.77
N ASP A 50 -10.55 -14.26 -12.13
CA ASP A 50 -11.82 -14.74 -12.67
C ASP A 50 -12.79 -13.57 -12.88
N GLY A 51 -13.21 -13.33 -14.12
CA GLY A 51 -14.13 -12.24 -14.48
C GLY A 51 -13.53 -10.86 -14.29
N ASP A 52 -12.23 -10.71 -14.50
CA ASP A 52 -11.46 -9.44 -14.41
C ASP A 52 -11.48 -8.74 -13.03
N LYS A 53 -11.61 -9.54 -11.95
CA LYS A 53 -11.71 -9.02 -10.58
C LYS A 53 -10.49 -8.23 -10.11
N LEU A 54 -9.31 -8.40 -10.75
CA LEU A 54 -8.11 -7.63 -10.44
C LEU A 54 -8.23 -6.14 -10.77
N SER A 55 -9.18 -5.74 -11.63
CA SER A 55 -9.45 -4.36 -11.99
C SER A 55 -10.39 -3.64 -11.01
N GLU A 56 -11.13 -4.38 -10.18
CA GLU A 56 -12.15 -3.82 -9.30
C GLU A 56 -11.63 -3.64 -7.86
N THR A 57 -11.66 -2.39 -7.39
CA THR A 57 -11.19 -2.00 -6.05
C THR A 57 -11.84 -2.83 -4.93
N LYS A 58 -13.14 -3.14 -5.04
CA LYS A 58 -13.89 -3.91 -4.02
C LYS A 58 -13.36 -5.33 -3.80
N TYR A 59 -12.75 -5.95 -4.82
CA TYR A 59 -12.17 -7.29 -4.72
C TYR A 59 -10.68 -7.26 -4.41
N ILE A 60 -9.96 -6.32 -5.05
CA ILE A 60 -8.50 -6.36 -4.99
C ILE A 60 -7.94 -5.95 -3.63
N GLN A 61 -8.60 -5.02 -2.91
CA GLN A 61 -8.09 -4.59 -1.61
C GLN A 61 -8.05 -5.73 -0.58
N PRO A 62 -9.14 -6.48 -0.32
CA PRO A 62 -9.09 -7.64 0.58
C PRO A 62 -8.11 -8.72 0.11
N ALA A 63 -8.00 -8.94 -1.20
CA ALA A 63 -7.12 -9.97 -1.75
C ALA A 63 -5.63 -9.67 -1.52
N ILE A 64 -5.17 -8.44 -1.75
CA ILE A 64 -3.78 -8.04 -1.51
C ILE A 64 -3.42 -8.17 -0.03
N VAL A 65 -4.32 -7.73 0.87
CA VAL A 65 -4.06 -7.81 2.32
C VAL A 65 -4.06 -9.26 2.80
N ALA A 66 -4.99 -10.10 2.33
CA ALA A 66 -4.99 -11.53 2.65
C ALA A 66 -3.70 -12.22 2.21
N MET A 67 -3.21 -11.94 0.98
CA MET A 67 -1.92 -12.43 0.49
C MET A 67 -0.77 -11.97 1.39
N SER A 68 -0.70 -10.68 1.69
CA SER A 68 0.38 -10.10 2.48
C SER A 68 0.43 -10.67 3.90
N ILE A 69 -0.72 -10.81 4.55
CA ILE A 69 -0.82 -11.38 5.91
C ILE A 69 -0.57 -12.88 5.90
N GLY A 70 -1.02 -13.62 4.87
CA GLY A 70 -0.69 -15.03 4.71
C GLY A 70 0.82 -15.26 4.62
N ILE A 71 1.53 -14.48 3.81
CA ILE A 71 3.01 -14.53 3.71
C ILE A 71 3.66 -14.13 5.04
N TRP A 72 3.17 -13.09 5.71
CA TRP A 72 3.68 -12.67 7.02
C TRP A 72 3.57 -13.77 8.07
N LYS A 73 2.42 -14.44 8.16
CA LYS A 73 2.23 -15.59 9.07
C LYS A 73 3.16 -16.75 8.78
N MET A 74 3.41 -17.04 7.49
CA MET A 74 4.41 -18.03 7.10
C MET A 74 5.82 -17.65 7.56
N LEU A 75 6.22 -16.38 7.40
CA LEU A 75 7.51 -15.88 7.88
C LEU A 75 7.65 -16.01 9.38
N GLN A 76 6.64 -15.58 10.14
CA GLN A 76 6.63 -15.72 11.60
C GLN A 76 6.73 -17.16 12.05
N ASN A 77 5.99 -18.07 11.41
CA ASN A 77 6.05 -19.50 11.72
C ASN A 77 7.42 -20.15 11.39
N THR A 78 8.08 -19.66 10.33
CA THR A 78 9.34 -20.26 9.86
C THR A 78 10.56 -19.70 10.59
N LEU A 79 10.59 -18.40 10.88
CA LEU A 79 11.74 -17.69 11.44
C LEU A 79 11.56 -17.35 12.91
N GLY A 80 10.33 -17.17 13.41
CA GLY A 80 10.06 -16.80 14.80
C GLY A 80 10.86 -15.57 15.22
N ASP A 81 11.56 -15.66 16.35
CA ASP A 81 12.35 -14.58 16.95
C ASP A 81 13.58 -14.18 16.10
N LYS A 82 13.97 -15.00 15.12
CA LYS A 82 15.06 -14.66 14.19
C LYS A 82 14.69 -13.53 13.24
N LEU A 83 13.39 -13.23 13.10
CA LEU A 83 12.87 -12.12 12.31
C LEU A 83 12.76 -10.85 13.16
N ALA A 84 13.89 -10.25 13.50
CA ALA A 84 13.91 -8.98 14.23
C ALA A 84 13.50 -7.81 13.31
N VAL A 85 12.32 -7.24 13.54
CA VAL A 85 11.74 -6.16 12.71
C VAL A 85 11.82 -4.84 13.45
N GLU A 86 12.54 -3.86 12.89
CA GLU A 86 12.72 -2.51 13.44
C GLU A 86 11.51 -1.61 13.19
N GLY A 87 10.74 -1.88 12.13
CA GLY A 87 9.54 -1.13 11.79
C GLY A 87 8.88 -1.61 10.51
N MET A 88 7.67 -1.12 10.28
CA MET A 88 6.84 -1.50 9.15
C MET A 88 6.31 -0.26 8.43
N VAL A 89 6.19 -0.35 7.12
CA VAL A 89 5.56 0.67 6.25
C VAL A 89 4.69 -0.06 5.23
N GLY A 90 3.49 0.43 5.01
CA GLY A 90 2.67 0.04 3.87
C GLY A 90 2.44 1.21 2.94
N LEU A 91 2.25 1.01 1.64
CA LEU A 91 1.78 2.08 0.76
C LEU A 91 0.26 2.05 0.70
N SER A 92 -0.40 3.11 1.19
CA SER A 92 -1.86 3.25 1.17
C SER A 92 -2.57 2.01 1.77
N LEU A 93 -3.14 1.14 0.93
CA LEU A 93 -3.73 -0.14 1.33
C LEU A 93 -2.79 -0.97 2.21
N GLY A 94 -1.49 -0.95 1.92
CA GLY A 94 -0.48 -1.68 2.66
C GLY A 94 -0.36 -1.28 4.13
N GLU A 95 -0.83 -0.08 4.54
CA GLU A 95 -0.88 0.30 5.95
C GLU A 95 -1.78 -0.65 6.75
N TYR A 96 -2.89 -1.12 6.18
CA TYR A 96 -3.73 -2.11 6.85
C TYR A 96 -3.00 -3.45 7.05
N SER A 97 -2.21 -3.88 6.05
CA SER A 97 -1.34 -5.05 6.23
C SER A 97 -0.31 -4.83 7.35
N ALA A 98 0.32 -3.66 7.40
CA ALA A 98 1.29 -3.33 8.43
C ALA A 98 0.65 -3.28 9.84
N LEU A 99 -0.55 -2.70 9.95
CA LEU A 99 -1.30 -2.62 11.21
C LEU A 99 -1.75 -3.99 11.69
N ILE A 100 -2.18 -4.88 10.79
CA ILE A 100 -2.53 -6.26 11.14
C ILE A 100 -1.27 -7.06 11.53
N ALA A 101 -0.20 -6.95 10.76
CA ALA A 101 1.07 -7.64 11.01
C ALA A 101 1.70 -7.22 12.36
N SER A 102 1.57 -5.96 12.73
CA SER A 102 2.04 -5.40 14.01
C SER A 102 1.07 -5.62 15.17
N GLN A 103 -0.07 -6.28 14.94
CA GLN A 103 -1.13 -6.50 15.93
C GLN A 103 -1.79 -5.21 16.47
N LYS A 104 -1.61 -4.07 15.80
CA LYS A 104 -2.34 -2.82 16.12
C LYS A 104 -3.82 -2.92 15.73
N LEU A 105 -4.13 -3.77 14.77
CA LEU A 105 -5.48 -4.09 14.27
C LEU A 105 -5.63 -5.62 14.20
N SER A 106 -6.74 -6.16 14.70
CA SER A 106 -7.01 -7.59 14.55
C SER A 106 -7.19 -7.97 13.08
N PHE A 107 -6.86 -9.21 12.72
CA PHE A 107 -7.07 -9.69 11.35
C PHE A 107 -8.54 -9.62 10.93
N SER A 108 -9.46 -10.03 11.82
CA SER A 108 -10.90 -10.02 11.56
C SER A 108 -11.44 -8.61 11.35
N ASP A 109 -11.10 -7.67 12.26
CA ASP A 109 -11.52 -6.28 12.12
C ASP A 109 -10.90 -5.63 10.88
N GLY A 110 -9.62 -5.91 10.62
CA GLY A 110 -8.91 -5.38 9.46
C GLY A 110 -9.56 -5.82 8.15
N MET A 111 -9.86 -7.10 7.98
CA MET A 111 -10.53 -7.61 6.78
C MET A 111 -11.95 -7.07 6.64
N SER A 112 -12.70 -6.95 7.75
CA SER A 112 -14.05 -6.36 7.75
C SER A 112 -14.03 -4.88 7.37
N VAL A 113 -13.07 -4.10 7.92
CA VAL A 113 -12.87 -2.68 7.57
C VAL A 113 -12.48 -2.52 6.11
N LEU A 114 -11.61 -3.40 5.60
CA LEU A 114 -11.17 -3.34 4.19
C LEU A 114 -12.29 -3.61 3.20
N LYS A 115 -13.21 -4.53 3.52
CA LYS A 115 -14.41 -4.75 2.73
C LYS A 115 -15.20 -3.45 2.58
N ASP A 116 -15.47 -2.76 3.70
CA ASP A 116 -16.20 -1.49 3.70
C ASP A 116 -15.42 -0.38 2.98
N ARG A 117 -14.11 -0.26 3.25
CA ARG A 117 -13.21 0.70 2.58
C ARG A 117 -13.25 0.56 1.07
N ALA A 118 -13.12 -0.67 0.59
CA ALA A 118 -13.09 -0.97 -0.83
C ALA A 118 -14.42 -0.58 -1.52
N ILE A 119 -15.55 -0.84 -0.87
CA ILE A 119 -16.88 -0.45 -1.36
C ILE A 119 -17.01 1.08 -1.38
N TYR A 120 -16.67 1.77 -0.28
CA TYR A 120 -16.81 3.22 -0.19
C TYR A 120 -15.93 3.94 -1.23
N MET A 121 -14.71 3.47 -1.43
CA MET A 121 -13.81 4.03 -2.44
C MET A 121 -14.30 3.72 -3.87
N GLN A 122 -14.84 2.54 -4.14
CA GLN A 122 -15.43 2.22 -5.44
C GLN A 122 -16.66 3.08 -5.72
N ASP A 123 -17.53 3.32 -4.71
CA ASP A 123 -18.70 4.18 -4.83
C ASP A 123 -18.32 5.62 -5.25
N ASP A 124 -17.26 6.19 -4.66
CA ASP A 124 -16.81 7.53 -5.02
C ASP A 124 -16.11 7.55 -6.39
N ALA A 125 -15.30 6.53 -6.70
CA ALA A 125 -14.69 6.39 -8.02
C ALA A 125 -15.71 6.33 -9.17
N ASN A 126 -16.86 5.72 -8.94
CA ASN A 126 -17.92 5.60 -9.95
C ASN A 126 -18.70 6.91 -10.19
N LYS A 127 -18.53 7.93 -9.34
CA LYS A 127 -19.29 9.20 -9.43
C LYS A 127 -18.59 10.28 -10.22
N VAL A 128 -17.27 10.20 -10.33
CA VAL A 128 -16.43 11.24 -10.95
C VAL A 128 -15.52 10.57 -11.98
N ASP A 129 -15.53 11.08 -13.21
CA ASP A 129 -14.51 10.72 -14.19
C ASP A 129 -13.18 11.35 -13.75
N SER A 130 -12.38 10.55 -13.07
CA SER A 130 -11.13 10.99 -12.50
C SER A 130 -9.98 10.06 -12.89
N LYS A 131 -8.79 10.63 -13.05
CA LYS A 131 -7.60 9.93 -13.52
C LYS A 131 -6.41 10.21 -12.62
N MET A 132 -5.35 9.41 -12.79
CA MET A 132 -4.07 9.61 -12.12
C MET A 132 -2.91 9.46 -13.10
N ALA A 133 -1.84 10.21 -12.88
CA ALA A 133 -0.61 10.14 -13.64
C ALA A 133 0.61 10.10 -12.71
N ALA A 134 1.53 9.16 -12.96
CA ALA A 134 2.83 9.12 -12.32
C ALA A 134 3.81 10.02 -13.07
N ILE A 135 4.45 10.91 -12.34
CA ILE A 135 5.40 11.90 -12.82
C ILE A 135 6.80 11.45 -12.40
N ILE A 136 7.66 11.15 -13.38
CA ILE A 136 8.99 10.59 -13.16
C ILE A 136 10.07 11.67 -13.31
N ASP A 137 11.00 11.71 -12.37
CA ASP A 137 12.01 12.77 -12.21
C ASP A 137 11.37 14.17 -12.27
N PRO A 138 10.40 14.47 -11.37
CA PRO A 138 9.61 15.69 -11.38
C PRO A 138 10.41 16.91 -10.88
N GLN A 139 10.09 18.08 -11.43
CA GLN A 139 10.34 19.36 -10.74
C GLN A 139 9.20 19.61 -9.77
N ILE A 140 9.34 19.10 -8.53
CA ILE A 140 8.22 18.98 -7.56
C ILE A 140 7.52 20.31 -7.34
N GLU A 141 8.26 21.40 -7.09
CA GLU A 141 7.71 22.73 -6.83
C GLU A 141 6.87 23.28 -8.00
N VAL A 142 7.28 22.99 -9.25
CA VAL A 142 6.52 23.38 -10.44
C VAL A 142 5.19 22.62 -10.51
N ILE A 143 5.22 21.31 -10.22
CA ILE A 143 4.03 20.47 -10.27
C ILE A 143 3.05 20.83 -9.15
N GLU A 144 3.54 21.04 -7.92
CA GLU A 144 2.71 21.49 -6.80
C GLU A 144 2.02 22.82 -7.09
N LYS A 145 2.74 23.75 -7.73
CA LYS A 145 2.15 25.02 -8.16
C LYS A 145 1.07 24.81 -9.22
N LEU A 146 1.32 23.99 -10.23
CA LEU A 146 0.31 23.66 -11.24
C LEU A 146 -0.93 23.05 -10.60
N CYS A 147 -0.78 22.09 -9.68
CA CYS A 147 -1.92 21.54 -8.93
C CYS A 147 -2.66 22.58 -8.09
N THR A 148 -2.01 23.67 -7.66
CA THR A 148 -2.68 24.78 -6.96
C THR A 148 -3.45 25.66 -7.92
N ASP A 149 -3.00 25.82 -9.16
CA ASP A 149 -3.64 26.63 -10.20
C ASP A 149 -4.87 25.93 -10.82
N TYR A 150 -5.03 24.60 -10.63
CA TYR A 150 -6.14 23.78 -11.09
C TYR A 150 -6.94 23.23 -9.90
N PRO A 151 -8.20 23.66 -9.70
CA PRO A 151 -8.93 23.40 -8.45
C PRO A 151 -9.28 21.91 -8.21
N ASN A 152 -9.27 21.08 -9.25
CA ASN A 152 -9.64 19.66 -9.15
C ASN A 152 -8.48 18.70 -9.49
N VAL A 153 -7.23 19.20 -9.48
CA VAL A 153 -6.02 18.37 -9.64
C VAL A 153 -5.14 18.50 -8.40
N TYR A 154 -4.67 17.38 -7.89
CA TYR A 154 -3.97 17.28 -6.62
C TYR A 154 -2.73 16.40 -6.73
N VAL A 155 -1.72 16.68 -5.91
CA VAL A 155 -0.70 15.67 -5.65
C VAL A 155 -1.30 14.59 -4.75
N ALA A 156 -1.27 13.34 -5.22
CA ALA A 156 -1.85 12.19 -4.54
C ALA A 156 -0.81 11.33 -3.81
N ASN A 157 0.41 11.21 -4.37
CA ASN A 157 1.46 10.41 -3.75
C ASN A 157 2.84 11.05 -3.93
N TYR A 158 3.59 11.12 -2.84
CA TYR A 158 5.04 11.36 -2.82
C TYR A 158 5.74 10.01 -2.60
N ASN A 159 6.00 9.28 -3.70
CA ASN A 159 6.55 7.93 -3.62
C ASN A 159 8.04 7.92 -3.34
N THR A 160 8.78 8.79 -4.01
CA THR A 160 10.23 8.97 -3.87
C THR A 160 10.63 10.37 -4.30
N PRO A 161 11.86 10.85 -4.04
CA PRO A 161 12.36 12.10 -4.62
C PRO A 161 12.32 12.15 -6.17
N LYS A 162 12.15 10.97 -6.81
CA LYS A 162 12.14 10.81 -8.28
C LYS A 162 10.78 10.40 -8.84
N GLN A 163 9.74 10.33 -8.02
CA GLN A 163 8.40 9.98 -8.47
C GLN A 163 7.35 10.53 -7.52
N LEU A 164 6.45 11.33 -8.07
CA LEU A 164 5.17 11.66 -7.46
C LEU A 164 4.02 11.19 -8.35
N VAL A 165 2.82 11.22 -7.82
CA VAL A 165 1.59 10.93 -8.57
C VAL A 165 0.65 12.11 -8.36
N ILE A 166 0.08 12.60 -9.47
CA ILE A 166 -1.03 13.56 -9.44
C ILE A 166 -2.31 12.86 -9.83
N GLY A 167 -3.43 13.36 -9.34
CA GLY A 167 -4.75 12.82 -9.67
C GLY A 167 -5.81 13.89 -9.54
N GLY A 168 -6.89 13.75 -10.27
CA GLY A 168 -7.95 14.73 -10.26
C GLY A 168 -9.02 14.46 -11.30
N ASP A 169 -9.82 15.48 -11.60
CA ASP A 169 -10.76 15.48 -12.71
C ASP A 169 -10.07 15.11 -14.02
N GLY A 170 -10.73 14.27 -14.84
CA GLY A 170 -10.11 13.70 -16.02
C GLY A 170 -9.71 14.73 -17.08
N GLU A 171 -10.49 15.79 -17.27
CA GLU A 171 -10.21 16.85 -18.25
C GLU A 171 -9.11 17.80 -17.71
N GLU A 172 -9.26 18.29 -16.48
CA GLU A 172 -8.25 19.16 -15.86
C GLU A 172 -6.88 18.46 -15.71
N LEU A 173 -6.86 17.15 -15.45
CA LEU A 173 -5.61 16.39 -15.36
C LEU A 173 -4.86 16.37 -16.70
N VAL A 174 -5.58 16.24 -17.83
CA VAL A 174 -4.97 16.30 -19.18
C VAL A 174 -4.30 17.65 -19.38
N ASP A 175 -4.98 18.76 -19.06
CA ASP A 175 -4.42 20.10 -19.18
C ASP A 175 -3.16 20.29 -18.32
N VAL A 176 -3.17 19.77 -17.09
CA VAL A 176 -1.99 19.82 -16.19
C VAL A 176 -0.84 18.98 -16.75
N VAL A 177 -1.11 17.78 -17.26
CA VAL A 177 -0.11 16.91 -17.89
C VAL A 177 0.52 17.58 -19.10
N ASP A 178 -0.25 18.21 -19.98
CA ASP A 178 0.23 18.95 -21.14
C ASP A 178 1.11 20.14 -20.73
N LYS A 179 0.75 20.83 -19.65
CA LYS A 179 1.59 21.92 -19.11
C LYS A 179 2.90 21.40 -18.51
N ILE A 180 2.88 20.28 -17.77
CA ILE A 180 4.10 19.67 -17.24
C ILE A 180 5.06 19.30 -18.39
N ASP A 181 4.52 18.73 -19.47
CA ASP A 181 5.32 18.36 -20.65
C ASP A 181 5.88 19.59 -21.35
N SER A 182 5.05 20.60 -21.61
CA SER A 182 5.47 21.86 -22.28
C SER A 182 6.54 22.64 -21.50
N LEU A 183 6.50 22.57 -20.17
CA LEU A 183 7.50 23.19 -19.28
C LEU A 183 8.75 22.30 -19.09
N ASN A 184 8.78 21.09 -19.66
CA ASN A 184 9.82 20.09 -19.39
C ASN A 184 10.01 19.86 -17.88
N ALA A 185 8.91 19.90 -17.09
CA ALA A 185 8.96 19.79 -15.64
C ALA A 185 9.04 18.34 -15.15
N ALA A 186 9.10 17.36 -16.05
CA ALA A 186 9.28 15.94 -15.75
C ALA A 186 10.03 15.25 -16.89
N LYS A 187 10.73 14.16 -16.55
CA LYS A 187 11.38 13.31 -17.56
C LYS A 187 10.41 12.44 -18.32
N LYS A 188 9.35 11.96 -17.64
CA LYS A 188 8.32 11.08 -18.21
C LYS A 188 7.04 11.18 -17.39
N ILE A 189 5.91 11.13 -18.08
CA ILE A 189 4.58 11.04 -17.50
C ILE A 189 3.96 9.70 -17.90
N VAL A 190 3.30 9.02 -16.96
CA VAL A 190 2.66 7.72 -17.18
C VAL A 190 1.26 7.75 -16.59
N GLU A 191 0.25 7.69 -17.43
CA GLU A 191 -1.14 7.51 -16.96
C GLU A 191 -1.29 6.17 -16.24
N LEU A 192 -1.94 6.18 -15.09
CA LEU A 192 -2.16 5.00 -14.27
C LEU A 192 -3.52 4.36 -14.59
N LYS A 193 -3.53 3.03 -14.74
CA LYS A 193 -4.75 2.25 -14.90
C LYS A 193 -5.39 1.99 -13.54
N VAL A 194 -6.11 2.98 -13.02
CA VAL A 194 -6.81 2.93 -11.73
C VAL A 194 -8.25 3.40 -11.90
N SER A 195 -9.13 3.01 -10.99
CA SER A 195 -10.56 3.31 -11.05
C SER A 195 -10.92 4.74 -10.61
N GLY A 196 -9.95 5.54 -10.14
CA GLY A 196 -10.21 6.92 -9.73
C GLY A 196 -8.99 7.58 -9.10
N ALA A 197 -9.08 8.90 -8.89
CA ALA A 197 -8.01 9.73 -8.31
C ALA A 197 -7.93 9.57 -6.79
N PHE A 198 -7.45 8.42 -6.33
CA PHE A 198 -7.26 8.10 -4.91
C PHE A 198 -6.36 9.12 -4.22
N HIS A 199 -6.53 9.29 -2.89
CA HIS A 199 -5.74 10.21 -2.06
C HIS A 199 -5.94 11.69 -2.42
N THR A 200 -7.11 12.03 -2.96
CA THR A 200 -7.53 13.39 -3.28
C THR A 200 -8.87 13.73 -2.61
N PRO A 201 -9.23 15.00 -2.49
CA PRO A 201 -10.54 15.42 -1.96
C PRO A 201 -11.75 14.85 -2.69
N LEU A 202 -11.60 14.31 -3.90
CA LEU A 202 -12.68 13.65 -4.64
C LEU A 202 -13.25 12.42 -3.90
N PHE A 203 -12.52 11.87 -2.93
CA PHE A 203 -12.92 10.73 -2.09
C PHE A 203 -13.41 11.15 -0.70
N THR A 204 -13.89 12.39 -0.53
CA THR A 204 -14.34 12.93 0.76
C THR A 204 -15.50 12.11 1.36
N ASN A 205 -16.43 11.61 0.56
CA ASN A 205 -17.55 10.82 1.04
C ASN A 205 -17.07 9.45 1.57
N ALA A 206 -16.16 8.79 0.89
CA ALA A 206 -15.52 7.56 1.37
C ALA A 206 -14.78 7.78 2.70
N SER A 207 -14.03 8.89 2.82
CA SER A 207 -13.34 9.27 4.05
C SER A 207 -14.31 9.48 5.23
N GLN A 208 -15.43 10.17 5.00
CA GLN A 208 -16.46 10.37 6.04
C GLN A 208 -17.11 9.06 6.49
N LYS A 209 -17.46 8.18 5.55
CA LYS A 209 -17.99 6.84 5.85
C LYS A 209 -16.97 6.02 6.64
N MET A 210 -15.69 6.08 6.24
CA MET A 210 -14.62 5.39 6.95
C MET A 210 -14.39 5.94 8.34
N LYS A 211 -14.45 7.25 8.56
CA LYS A 211 -14.37 7.86 9.89
C LYS A 211 -15.42 7.26 10.84
N LYS A 212 -16.67 7.16 10.37
CA LYS A 212 -17.77 6.54 11.13
C LYS A 212 -17.53 5.03 11.33
N ARG A 213 -17.01 4.32 10.32
CA ARG A 213 -16.73 2.88 10.41
C ARG A 213 -15.63 2.58 11.42
N LEU A 214 -14.55 3.35 11.39
CA LEU A 214 -13.38 3.16 12.23
C LEU A 214 -13.60 3.54 13.70
N SER A 215 -14.59 4.38 14.01
CA SER A 215 -14.93 4.71 15.41
C SER A 215 -15.44 3.51 16.23
N ASN A 216 -15.84 2.41 15.56
CA ASN A 216 -16.29 1.17 16.19
C ASN A 216 -15.24 0.05 16.12
N VAL A 217 -13.99 0.37 15.80
CA VAL A 217 -12.89 -0.60 15.70
C VAL A 217 -11.98 -0.48 16.90
N ALA A 218 -11.65 -1.62 17.51
CA ALA A 218 -10.70 -1.69 18.60
C ALA A 218 -9.26 -1.73 18.05
N PHE A 219 -8.48 -0.70 18.34
CA PHE A 219 -7.05 -0.66 18.08
C PHE A 219 -6.25 -0.97 19.34
N THR A 220 -5.05 -1.51 19.17
CA THR A 220 -4.11 -1.81 20.26
C THR A 220 -2.78 -1.09 20.05
N GLU A 221 -1.89 -1.14 21.05
CA GLU A 221 -0.52 -0.63 20.90
C GLU A 221 0.30 -1.46 19.91
N GLY A 222 -0.04 -2.76 19.78
CA GLY A 222 0.66 -3.69 18.91
C GLY A 222 2.08 -4.02 19.35
N SER A 223 2.79 -4.77 18.51
CA SER A 223 4.14 -5.28 18.82
C SER A 223 5.27 -4.54 18.08
N ASN A 224 4.97 -3.95 16.92
CA ASN A 224 5.94 -3.30 16.07
C ASN A 224 5.54 -1.86 15.73
N LEU A 225 6.54 -1.02 15.49
CA LEU A 225 6.35 0.32 14.98
C LEU A 225 5.82 0.27 13.55
N VAL A 226 4.78 1.04 13.26
CA VAL A 226 4.24 1.25 11.90
C VAL A 226 4.25 2.74 11.60
N VAL A 227 4.85 3.15 10.48
CA VAL A 227 4.91 4.57 10.08
C VAL A 227 3.75 4.88 9.12
N SER A 228 3.03 5.96 9.43
CA SER A 228 1.87 6.41 8.65
C SER A 228 2.26 7.21 7.42
N ASN A 229 1.66 6.88 6.27
CA ASN A 229 1.80 7.65 5.02
C ASN A 229 1.22 9.08 5.11
N THR A 230 0.29 9.31 6.05
CA THR A 230 -0.40 10.59 6.20
C THR A 230 0.37 11.56 7.10
N THR A 231 1.02 11.04 8.14
CA THR A 231 1.70 11.86 9.15
C THR A 231 3.23 11.77 9.09
N MET A 232 3.78 10.80 8.36
CA MET A 232 5.21 10.44 8.30
C MET A 232 5.82 10.14 9.68
N ARG A 233 4.96 9.73 10.61
CA ARG A 233 5.27 9.42 12.02
C ARG A 233 4.68 8.06 12.40
N PRO A 234 5.18 7.43 13.46
CA PRO A 234 4.56 6.22 13.97
C PRO A 234 3.08 6.42 14.29
N PHE A 235 2.28 5.40 13.96
CA PHE A 235 0.89 5.35 14.39
C PHE A 235 0.81 5.20 15.91
N GLU A 236 0.04 6.06 16.52
CA GLU A 236 -0.36 5.98 17.92
C GLU A 236 -1.82 5.51 18.00
N LYS A 237 -2.12 4.66 18.99
CA LYS A 237 -3.41 4.00 19.15
C LYS A 237 -4.60 4.97 19.06
N ASP A 238 -4.54 6.07 19.79
CA ASP A 238 -5.67 7.00 19.95
C ASP A 238 -5.97 7.82 18.70
N SER A 239 -5.00 7.98 17.80
CA SER A 239 -5.14 8.74 16.55
C SER A 239 -5.36 7.85 15.31
N LEU A 240 -5.26 6.53 15.45
CA LEU A 240 -5.23 5.58 14.36
C LEU A 240 -6.47 5.68 13.45
N ALA A 241 -7.68 5.69 14.07
CA ALA A 241 -8.94 5.81 13.34
C ALA A 241 -9.03 7.10 12.50
N GLU A 242 -8.62 8.21 13.08
CA GLU A 242 -8.64 9.51 12.40
C GLU A 242 -7.65 9.57 11.24
N ILE A 243 -6.42 9.07 11.46
CA ILE A 243 -5.38 9.04 10.43
C ILE A 243 -5.79 8.17 9.26
N LEU A 244 -6.33 6.95 9.50
CA LEU A 244 -6.78 6.05 8.43
C LEU A 244 -7.96 6.62 7.63
N ALA A 245 -8.87 7.38 8.26
CA ALA A 245 -9.92 8.08 7.54
C ALA A 245 -9.36 9.23 6.68
N LYS A 246 -8.42 10.01 7.20
CA LYS A 246 -7.73 11.09 6.48
C LYS A 246 -6.88 10.59 5.32
N GLN A 247 -6.27 9.40 5.44
CA GLN A 247 -5.45 8.78 4.40
C GLN A 247 -6.14 8.73 3.03
N ILE A 248 -7.47 8.56 3.02
CA ILE A 248 -8.25 8.41 1.78
C ILE A 248 -8.24 9.70 0.94
N VAL A 249 -8.16 10.86 1.59
CA VAL A 249 -8.27 12.20 0.97
C VAL A 249 -6.98 13.03 1.07
N LYS A 250 -5.92 12.47 1.60
CA LYS A 250 -4.63 13.16 1.77
C LYS A 250 -3.54 12.42 0.99
N PRO A 251 -2.54 13.15 0.51
CA PRO A 251 -1.39 12.52 -0.15
C PRO A 251 -0.73 11.46 0.73
N THR A 252 -0.21 10.42 0.09
CA THR A 252 0.66 9.46 0.75
C THR A 252 2.12 9.87 0.62
N HIS A 253 2.91 9.67 1.67
CA HIS A 253 4.32 10.06 1.78
C HIS A 253 5.20 8.83 2.02
N PHE A 254 5.20 7.88 1.07
CA PHE A 254 5.95 6.64 1.23
C PHE A 254 7.46 6.87 1.36
N GLY A 255 8.00 7.81 0.58
CA GLY A 255 9.43 8.13 0.62
C GLY A 255 9.88 8.58 1.99
N GLU A 256 9.14 9.50 2.60
CA GLU A 256 9.45 10.03 3.93
C GLU A 256 9.25 8.97 5.03
N CYS A 257 8.31 8.04 4.86
CA CYS A 257 8.14 6.94 5.81
C CYS A 257 9.36 6.00 5.82
N VAL A 258 9.89 5.65 4.65
CA VAL A 258 11.12 4.85 4.56
C VAL A 258 12.32 5.63 5.10
N GLN A 259 12.43 6.92 4.76
CA GLN A 259 13.48 7.79 5.28
C GLN A 259 13.43 7.89 6.81
N TYR A 260 12.21 7.99 7.39
CA TYR A 260 12.03 7.95 8.85
C TYR A 260 12.65 6.70 9.47
N LEU A 261 12.46 5.52 8.88
CA LEU A 261 13.03 4.27 9.40
C LEU A 261 14.55 4.23 9.22
N ILE A 262 15.09 4.75 8.11
CA ILE A 262 16.54 4.88 7.91
C ILE A 262 17.15 5.76 9.00
N ASP A 263 16.57 6.92 9.23
CA ASP A 263 17.13 7.94 10.14
C ASP A 263 16.98 7.56 11.61
N ASN A 264 15.84 7.00 12.01
CA ASN A 264 15.51 6.78 13.41
C ASN A 264 15.73 5.33 13.87
N LYS A 265 15.64 4.35 12.97
CA LYS A 265 15.84 2.92 13.28
C LYS A 265 17.13 2.36 12.71
N LYS A 266 17.81 3.14 11.85
CA LYS A 266 19.07 2.73 11.21
C LYS A 266 18.92 1.41 10.46
N ILE A 267 17.78 1.24 9.77
CA ILE A 267 17.57 0.04 8.95
C ILE A 267 18.61 -0.05 7.85
N ASP A 268 19.07 -1.25 7.54
CA ASP A 268 20.00 -1.56 6.46
C ASP A 268 19.39 -2.48 5.40
N THR A 269 18.22 -3.03 5.71
CA THR A 269 17.55 -4.03 4.87
C THR A 269 16.04 -3.77 4.87
N VAL A 270 15.41 -3.96 3.71
CA VAL A 270 13.94 -4.01 3.59
C VAL A 270 13.49 -5.32 2.97
N LEU A 271 12.33 -5.79 3.41
CA LEU A 271 11.61 -6.93 2.82
C LEU A 271 10.21 -6.46 2.41
N GLU A 272 9.95 -6.43 1.11
CA GLU A 272 8.61 -6.18 0.58
C GLU A 272 7.80 -7.47 0.57
N ILE A 273 6.60 -7.44 1.17
CA ILE A 273 5.66 -8.54 1.25
C ILE A 273 4.38 -8.19 0.51
N GLY A 274 3.91 -9.10 -0.35
CA GLY A 274 2.72 -8.93 -1.18
C GLY A 274 3.02 -8.98 -2.67
N PRO A 275 2.06 -8.64 -3.55
CA PRO A 275 2.27 -8.71 -4.98
C PRO A 275 3.31 -7.70 -5.47
N GLY A 276 4.14 -8.12 -6.42
CA GLY A 276 5.10 -7.25 -7.10
C GLY A 276 6.40 -6.99 -6.34
N LYS A 277 7.06 -5.87 -6.70
CA LYS A 277 8.33 -5.40 -6.12
C LYS A 277 8.51 -3.89 -6.26
N THR A 278 7.41 -3.17 -6.22
CA THR A 278 7.36 -1.71 -6.48
C THR A 278 8.03 -0.93 -5.35
N LEU A 279 7.76 -1.31 -4.09
CA LEU A 279 8.30 -0.62 -2.92
C LEU A 279 9.81 -0.85 -2.79
N SER A 280 10.29 -2.03 -3.15
CA SER A 280 11.72 -2.31 -3.25
C SER A 280 12.43 -1.43 -4.30
N LYS A 281 11.75 -1.14 -5.43
CA LYS A 281 12.27 -0.20 -6.43
C LYS A 281 12.26 1.24 -5.91
N PHE A 282 11.23 1.64 -5.17
CA PHE A 282 11.16 2.95 -4.53
C PHE A 282 12.26 3.11 -3.48
N THR A 283 12.46 2.13 -2.63
CA THR A 283 13.56 2.14 -1.65
C THR A 283 14.92 2.33 -2.33
N LYS A 284 15.16 1.70 -3.50
CA LYS A 284 16.40 1.92 -4.27
C LYS A 284 16.58 3.36 -4.75
N GLN A 285 15.48 4.08 -4.99
CA GLN A 285 15.54 5.50 -5.40
C GLN A 285 15.77 6.43 -4.20
N ILE A 286 15.32 6.01 -3.01
CA ILE A 286 15.50 6.74 -1.75
C ILE A 286 16.95 6.55 -1.27
N ASP A 287 17.37 5.30 -1.07
CA ASP A 287 18.73 4.95 -0.67
C ASP A 287 19.20 3.64 -1.36
N LYS A 288 20.26 3.75 -2.14
CA LYS A 288 20.83 2.61 -2.88
C LYS A 288 21.58 1.63 -1.96
N SER A 289 22.03 2.06 -0.79
CA SER A 289 22.79 1.24 0.17
C SER A 289 21.90 0.20 0.88
N ILE A 290 20.61 0.45 1.01
CA ILE A 290 19.66 -0.44 1.65
C ILE A 290 19.55 -1.75 0.86
N LYS A 291 19.79 -2.88 1.51
CA LYS A 291 19.57 -4.21 0.94
C LYS A 291 18.06 -4.46 0.79
N ARG A 292 17.65 -5.05 -0.32
CA ARG A 292 16.23 -5.19 -0.69
C ARG A 292 15.89 -6.63 -1.05
N TYR A 293 14.87 -7.15 -0.37
CA TYR A 293 14.22 -8.41 -0.70
C TYR A 293 12.75 -8.16 -1.02
N HIS A 294 12.12 -9.10 -1.71
CA HIS A 294 10.68 -9.10 -1.94
C HIS A 294 10.14 -10.53 -1.95
N ILE A 295 8.93 -10.70 -1.46
CA ILE A 295 8.21 -11.97 -1.45
C ILE A 295 6.84 -11.76 -2.12
N SER A 296 6.78 -12.08 -3.41
CA SER A 296 5.57 -12.06 -4.23
C SER A 296 5.22 -13.44 -4.81
N LYS A 297 6.12 -14.41 -4.66
CA LYS A 297 5.98 -15.81 -5.09
C LYS A 297 6.66 -16.73 -4.08
N LEU A 298 6.22 -17.97 -4.02
CA LEU A 298 6.80 -18.97 -3.11
C LEU A 298 8.32 -19.17 -3.30
N SER A 299 8.79 -19.05 -4.54
CA SER A 299 10.23 -19.10 -4.82
C SER A 299 11.03 -17.95 -4.17
N ASN A 300 10.43 -16.75 -4.07
CA ASN A 300 11.06 -15.64 -3.36
C ASN A 300 11.08 -15.87 -1.84
N PHE A 301 10.02 -16.48 -1.29
CA PHE A 301 9.95 -16.86 0.11
C PHE A 301 11.10 -17.81 0.47
N LYS A 302 11.26 -18.91 -0.28
CA LYS A 302 12.36 -19.90 -0.07
C LYS A 302 13.73 -19.22 -0.11
N LYS A 303 13.99 -18.39 -1.13
CA LYS A 303 15.25 -17.65 -1.25
C LYS A 303 15.53 -16.71 -0.08
N PHE A 304 14.49 -16.03 0.44
CA PHE A 304 14.66 -15.15 1.60
C PHE A 304 15.00 -15.97 2.86
N ILE A 305 14.30 -17.08 3.10
CA ILE A 305 14.59 -17.99 4.23
C ILE A 305 16.04 -18.49 4.18
N ASP A 306 16.51 -18.93 3.00
CA ASP A 306 17.89 -19.40 2.83
C ASP A 306 18.89 -18.28 3.14
N SER A 307 18.62 -17.04 2.67
CA SER A 307 19.51 -15.90 2.92
C SER A 307 19.60 -15.50 4.40
N VAL A 308 18.55 -15.73 5.19
CA VAL A 308 18.58 -15.50 6.65
C VAL A 308 19.41 -16.56 7.34
N LYS A 309 19.26 -17.84 6.95
CA LYS A 309 20.04 -18.95 7.52
C LYS A 309 21.55 -18.87 7.24
N GLU A 310 21.93 -18.40 6.04
CA GLU A 310 23.33 -18.20 5.66
C GLU A 310 24.00 -17.02 6.39
N SER A 311 23.20 -16.12 6.97
CA SER A 311 23.70 -14.94 7.69
C SER A 311 23.93 -15.19 9.19
N GLU A 312 23.61 -16.39 9.67
CA GLU A 312 23.88 -16.90 11.02
C GLU A 312 25.26 -17.61 11.06
#